data_720d9f70c605d7c355cf6a052492133f
#
_entry.id   720d9f70c605d7c355cf6a052492133f
#
_cell.length_a   1.000
_cell.length_b   1.000
_cell.length_c   1.000
_cell.angle_alpha   90.00
_cell.angle_beta   90.00
_cell.angle_gamma   90.00
#
_symmetry.space_group_name_H-M   'P 1'
#
loop_
_entity.id
_entity.type
_entity.pdbx_description
1 polymer ?
#
loop_
_entity_poly.entity_id
_entity_poly.type
_entity_poly.pdbx_seq_one_letter_code
_entity_poly.pdbx_strand_id
1 'polypeptide(L)'
;GSIQILATANEKSSDCIRKGVIYNLDKTTQSLTSIIKKLESTLKASIGKVYVGIAGQSLRTTRNTEVRHMDEETKISQEFIDALKDSNRGAPIVGYQILGVAPQEYKVGLDLTIDPVGVQTDHIEARFLNIIARNSIKQNIDLCFEQATIRIADDAEDLIAPLALADAVLTPTEKRSGCVLVDFGADTTTVSIYKNNILRHLAVIPLGGNNITKDICSQQIEEEDAEALKKKFGCAYTDSSEEQEESKVYS
;
A
#
# COMPACT_ATOMS: atom_id res chain seq x y z
N GLY A 1 15.95 -14.26 -13.10
CA GLY A 1 15.08 -14.50 -14.25
C GLY A 1 14.26 -13.24 -14.52
N SER A 2 13.88 -13.00 -15.78
CA SER A 2 12.99 -11.89 -16.13
C SER A 2 11.54 -12.28 -15.83
N ILE A 3 10.75 -11.36 -15.26
CA ILE A 3 9.31 -11.52 -15.11
C ILE A 3 8.67 -11.21 -16.46
N GLN A 4 7.79 -12.10 -16.93
CA GLN A 4 7.04 -11.91 -18.16
C GLN A 4 5.55 -11.74 -17.83
N ILE A 5 4.94 -10.64 -18.28
CA ILE A 5 3.50 -10.43 -18.19
C ILE A 5 2.82 -11.19 -19.34
N LEU A 6 1.97 -12.17 -19.02
CA LEU A 6 1.30 -13.01 -19.99
C LEU A 6 -0.04 -12.42 -20.45
N ALA A 7 -0.78 -11.78 -19.55
CA ALA A 7 -2.05 -11.12 -19.83
C ALA A 7 -2.35 -10.04 -18.79
N THR A 8 -3.15 -9.06 -19.20
CA THR A 8 -3.70 -8.04 -18.30
C THR A 8 -5.20 -7.89 -18.55
N ALA A 9 -5.96 -7.58 -17.49
CA ALA A 9 -7.36 -7.22 -17.59
C ALA A 9 -7.69 -6.11 -16.58
N ASN A 10 -8.64 -5.28 -16.91
CA ASN A 10 -9.13 -4.22 -16.02
C ASN A 10 -10.66 -4.12 -16.09
N GLU A 11 -11.23 -3.60 -15.01
CA GLU A 11 -12.65 -3.28 -14.88
C GLU A 11 -12.82 -1.90 -14.24
N LYS A 12 -13.86 -1.20 -14.64
CA LYS A 12 -14.23 0.08 -14.03
C LYS A 12 -14.76 -0.20 -12.62
N SER A 13 -14.18 0.43 -11.60
CA SER A 13 -14.48 0.18 -10.19
C SER A 13 -15.11 1.38 -9.45
N SER A 14 -15.38 2.48 -10.14
CA SER A 14 -15.95 3.71 -9.55
C SER A 14 -17.27 3.48 -8.81
N ASP A 15 -18.03 2.45 -9.20
CA ASP A 15 -19.34 2.09 -8.64
C ASP A 15 -19.26 1.13 -7.45
N CYS A 16 -18.07 0.68 -7.07
CA CYS A 16 -17.92 -0.32 -6.00
C CYS A 16 -16.72 -0.11 -5.09
N ILE A 17 -15.69 0.60 -5.57
CA ILE A 17 -14.49 0.91 -4.78
C ILE A 17 -14.24 2.42 -4.85
N ARG A 18 -13.99 3.05 -3.70
CA ARG A 18 -13.60 4.46 -3.60
C ARG A 18 -12.44 4.61 -2.65
N LYS A 19 -11.41 5.33 -3.07
CA LYS A 19 -10.18 5.57 -2.27
C LYS A 19 -9.58 4.27 -1.71
N GLY A 20 -9.67 3.18 -2.48
CA GLY A 20 -9.20 1.85 -2.08
C GLY A 20 -10.09 1.12 -1.06
N VAL A 21 -11.31 1.59 -0.82
CA VAL A 21 -12.28 0.96 0.09
C VAL A 21 -13.46 0.41 -0.69
N ILE A 22 -13.76 -0.87 -0.48
CA ILE A 22 -14.95 -1.53 -1.04
C ILE A 22 -16.17 -1.01 -0.30
N TYR A 23 -17.13 -0.41 -1.02
CA TYR A 23 -18.40 0.03 -0.46
C TYR A 23 -19.61 -0.72 -1.04
N ASN A 24 -19.42 -1.47 -2.13
CA ASN A 24 -20.45 -2.34 -2.70
C ASN A 24 -19.84 -3.72 -2.99
N LEU A 25 -20.16 -4.69 -2.12
CA LEU A 25 -19.62 -6.06 -2.19
C LEU A 25 -20.05 -6.77 -3.46
N ASP A 26 -21.36 -6.72 -3.81
CA ASP A 26 -21.89 -7.45 -4.96
C ASP A 26 -21.28 -6.99 -6.28
N LYS A 27 -21.18 -5.69 -6.48
CA LYS A 27 -20.54 -5.13 -7.68
C LYS A 27 -19.05 -5.44 -7.73
N THR A 28 -18.36 -5.42 -6.58
CA THR A 28 -16.95 -5.80 -6.52
C THR A 28 -16.76 -7.27 -6.87
N THR A 29 -17.60 -8.16 -6.34
CA THR A 29 -17.61 -9.59 -6.65
C THR A 29 -17.84 -9.84 -8.14
N GLN A 30 -18.79 -9.12 -8.75
CA GLN A 30 -19.05 -9.20 -10.21
C GLN A 30 -17.84 -8.74 -11.02
N SER A 31 -17.20 -7.63 -10.64
CA SER A 31 -16.00 -7.11 -11.31
C SER A 31 -14.83 -8.09 -11.22
N LEU A 32 -14.60 -8.69 -10.04
CA LEU A 32 -13.58 -9.73 -9.85
C LEU A 32 -13.83 -10.93 -10.74
N THR A 33 -15.07 -11.43 -10.76
CA THR A 33 -15.45 -12.57 -11.63
C THR A 33 -15.25 -12.23 -13.09
N SER A 34 -15.57 -11.02 -13.53
CA SER A 34 -15.35 -10.55 -14.91
C SER A 34 -13.86 -10.52 -15.27
N ILE A 35 -13.01 -9.95 -14.40
CA ILE A 35 -11.57 -9.88 -14.60
C ILE A 35 -10.97 -11.29 -14.76
N ILE A 36 -11.31 -12.22 -13.85
CA ILE A 36 -10.78 -13.58 -13.91
C ILE A 36 -11.21 -14.26 -15.21
N LYS A 37 -12.48 -14.17 -15.60
CA LYS A 37 -12.95 -14.76 -16.88
C LYS A 37 -12.23 -14.17 -18.11
N LYS A 38 -11.96 -12.86 -18.13
CA LYS A 38 -11.20 -12.22 -19.21
C LYS A 38 -9.76 -12.76 -19.28
N LEU A 39 -9.09 -12.88 -18.13
CA LEU A 39 -7.73 -13.39 -18.04
C LEU A 39 -7.67 -14.86 -18.46
N GLU A 40 -8.56 -15.72 -17.95
CA GLU A 40 -8.63 -17.14 -18.29
C GLU A 40 -8.92 -17.35 -19.78
N SER A 41 -9.82 -16.55 -20.36
CA SER A 41 -10.11 -16.56 -21.80
C SER A 41 -8.88 -16.21 -22.65
N THR A 42 -8.09 -15.24 -22.21
CA THR A 42 -6.88 -14.80 -22.90
C THR A 42 -5.76 -15.83 -22.75
N LEU A 43 -5.57 -16.37 -21.56
CA LEU A 43 -4.52 -17.33 -21.24
C LEU A 43 -4.86 -18.75 -21.70
N LYS A 44 -6.14 -19.05 -21.97
CA LYS A 44 -6.68 -20.38 -22.21
C LYS A 44 -6.32 -21.39 -21.11
N ALA A 45 -6.29 -20.92 -19.88
CA ALA A 45 -5.95 -21.67 -18.68
C ALA A 45 -6.74 -21.13 -17.48
N SER A 46 -7.05 -22.00 -16.53
CA SER A 46 -7.72 -21.61 -15.29
C SER A 46 -6.74 -20.98 -14.31
N ILE A 47 -7.20 -19.95 -13.60
CA ILE A 47 -6.45 -19.26 -12.54
C ILE A 47 -6.82 -19.91 -11.20
N GLY A 48 -5.88 -20.63 -10.59
CA GLY A 48 -6.12 -21.37 -9.34
C GLY A 48 -6.08 -20.50 -8.11
N LYS A 49 -5.13 -19.56 -8.04
CA LYS A 49 -4.90 -18.66 -6.89
C LYS A 49 -4.47 -17.29 -7.38
N VAL A 50 -4.74 -16.26 -6.56
CA VAL A 50 -4.36 -14.88 -6.84
C VAL A 50 -3.69 -14.24 -5.63
N TYR A 51 -2.83 -13.27 -5.87
CA TYR A 51 -2.30 -12.35 -4.85
C TYR A 51 -3.11 -11.07 -4.88
N VAL A 52 -3.42 -10.53 -3.69
CA VAL A 52 -4.25 -9.32 -3.56
C VAL A 52 -3.43 -8.19 -2.97
N GLY A 53 -3.25 -7.12 -3.74
CA GLY A 53 -2.59 -5.90 -3.27
C GLY A 53 -3.59 -5.00 -2.53
N ILE A 54 -3.30 -4.70 -1.26
CA ILE A 54 -4.11 -3.80 -0.43
C ILE A 54 -3.52 -2.38 -0.53
N ALA A 55 -4.35 -1.42 -0.89
CA ALA A 55 -4.02 0.00 -0.96
C ALA A 55 -5.18 0.85 -0.44
N GLY A 56 -4.99 2.17 -0.37
CA GLY A 56 -6.06 3.13 -0.14
C GLY A 56 -5.99 3.86 1.20
N GLN A 57 -6.97 4.72 1.42
CA GLN A 57 -6.98 5.72 2.51
C GLN A 57 -7.00 5.15 3.94
N SER A 58 -7.29 3.85 4.09
CA SER A 58 -7.32 3.21 5.41
C SER A 58 -5.95 2.77 5.91
N LEU A 59 -4.94 2.72 5.02
CA LEU A 59 -3.58 2.37 5.40
C LEU A 59 -2.96 3.48 6.25
N ARG A 60 -2.39 3.10 7.38
CA ARG A 60 -1.71 3.99 8.33
C ARG A 60 -0.51 3.27 8.91
N THR A 61 0.41 4.04 9.49
CA THR A 61 1.49 3.49 10.28
C THR A 61 1.33 3.85 11.75
N THR A 62 1.67 2.89 12.61
CA THR A 62 1.82 3.11 14.06
C THR A 62 3.11 2.49 14.52
N ARG A 63 3.68 3.03 15.59
CA ARG A 63 4.91 2.51 16.19
C ARG A 63 4.57 1.68 17.40
N ASN A 64 5.31 0.60 17.59
CA ASN A 64 5.27 -0.21 18.79
C ASN A 64 6.68 -0.59 19.21
N THR A 65 6.86 -0.87 20.49
CA THR A 65 8.12 -1.34 21.04
C THR A 65 7.85 -2.60 21.86
N GLU A 66 8.49 -3.68 21.48
CA GLU A 66 8.51 -4.94 22.23
C GLU A 66 9.75 -5.00 23.10
N VAL A 67 9.57 -5.25 24.38
CA VAL A 67 10.66 -5.37 25.35
C VAL A 67 10.71 -6.81 25.85
N ARG A 68 11.90 -7.40 25.87
CA ARG A 68 12.14 -8.71 26.46
C ARG A 68 13.30 -8.65 27.44
N HIS A 69 13.07 -9.18 28.62
CA HIS A 69 14.10 -9.50 29.62
C HIS A 69 14.30 -11.00 29.64
N MET A 70 15.53 -11.41 29.71
CA MET A 70 15.94 -12.82 29.83
C MET A 70 16.63 -13.01 31.16
N ASP A 71 16.47 -14.17 31.78
CA ASP A 71 17.04 -14.46 33.11
C ASP A 71 18.57 -14.52 33.09
N GLU A 72 19.14 -14.87 31.92
CA GLU A 72 20.58 -14.94 31.67
C GLU A 72 20.95 -14.29 30.34
N GLU A 73 22.20 -13.85 30.21
CA GLU A 73 22.72 -13.36 28.93
C GLU A 73 22.53 -14.44 27.84
N THR A 74 21.69 -14.11 26.87
CA THR A 74 21.32 -15.00 25.78
C THR A 74 21.82 -14.43 24.46
N LYS A 75 22.35 -15.30 23.60
CA LYS A 75 22.72 -14.91 22.22
C LYS A 75 21.46 -14.79 21.39
N ILE A 76 21.21 -13.59 20.86
CA ILE A 76 20.05 -13.31 19.99
C ILE A 76 20.17 -14.13 18.71
N SER A 77 19.14 -14.96 18.44
CA SER A 77 19.03 -15.71 17.19
C SER A 77 18.00 -15.07 16.25
N GLN A 78 17.97 -15.53 14.99
CA GLN A 78 16.97 -15.06 14.03
C GLN A 78 15.56 -15.48 14.48
N GLU A 79 15.39 -16.69 15.02
CA GLU A 79 14.11 -17.19 15.54
C GLU A 79 13.60 -16.33 16.69
N PHE A 80 14.51 -15.79 17.53
CA PHE A 80 14.13 -14.89 18.61
C PHE A 80 13.59 -13.55 18.03
N ILE A 81 14.23 -13.01 17.00
CA ILE A 81 13.75 -11.80 16.32
C ILE A 81 12.42 -12.03 15.62
N ASP A 82 12.24 -13.19 14.99
CA ASP A 82 10.98 -13.54 14.34
C ASP A 82 9.85 -13.70 15.38
N ALA A 83 10.12 -14.30 16.54
CA ALA A 83 9.17 -14.37 17.65
C ALA A 83 8.78 -12.99 18.20
N LEU A 84 9.71 -12.01 18.25
CA LEU A 84 9.37 -10.63 18.61
C LEU A 84 8.48 -9.95 17.58
N LYS A 85 8.70 -10.18 16.28
CA LYS A 85 7.83 -9.68 15.21
C LYS A 85 6.44 -10.28 15.29
N ASP A 86 6.34 -11.60 15.55
CA ASP A 86 5.06 -12.29 15.66
C ASP A 86 4.28 -11.83 16.90
N SER A 87 4.96 -11.62 18.03
CA SER A 87 4.38 -11.01 19.23
C SER A 87 3.82 -9.63 18.93
N ASN A 88 4.59 -8.78 18.25
CA ASN A 88 4.16 -7.47 17.84
C ASN A 88 2.99 -7.50 16.85
N ARG A 89 2.99 -8.44 15.89
CA ARG A 89 1.89 -8.65 14.93
C ARG A 89 0.59 -9.06 15.62
N GLY A 90 0.69 -9.83 16.71
CA GLY A 90 -0.44 -10.24 17.53
C GLY A 90 -0.97 -9.15 18.47
N ALA A 91 -0.31 -8.00 18.58
CA ALA A 91 -0.74 -6.92 19.47
C ALA A 91 -2.12 -6.38 19.08
N PRO A 92 -3.10 -6.33 19.99
CA PRO A 92 -4.44 -5.88 19.65
C PRO A 92 -4.48 -4.38 19.43
N ILE A 93 -5.07 -3.97 18.29
CA ILE A 93 -5.34 -2.56 17.98
C ILE A 93 -6.84 -2.42 17.73
N VAL A 94 -7.53 -1.64 18.56
CA VAL A 94 -8.99 -1.51 18.49
C VAL A 94 -9.44 -1.01 17.11
N GLY A 95 -10.23 -1.82 16.40
CA GLY A 95 -10.80 -1.49 15.09
C GLY A 95 -9.82 -1.63 13.91
N TYR A 96 -8.58 -2.02 14.15
CA TYR A 96 -7.53 -2.19 13.14
C TYR A 96 -6.83 -3.53 13.29
N GLN A 97 -6.25 -3.98 12.19
CA GLN A 97 -5.33 -5.12 12.14
C GLN A 97 -3.98 -4.70 11.57
N ILE A 98 -2.93 -5.38 11.99
CA ILE A 98 -1.58 -5.20 11.48
C ILE A 98 -1.45 -6.03 10.19
N LEU A 99 -1.23 -5.35 9.06
CA LEU A 99 -0.99 -5.98 7.76
C LEU A 99 0.48 -6.26 7.51
N GLY A 100 1.35 -5.41 8.06
CA GLY A 100 2.80 -5.53 7.88
C GLY A 100 3.57 -4.97 9.07
N VAL A 101 4.73 -5.56 9.33
CA VAL A 101 5.65 -5.17 10.40
C VAL A 101 7.00 -4.82 9.79
N ALA A 102 7.43 -3.59 9.91
CA ALA A 102 8.74 -3.12 9.47
C ALA A 102 9.63 -2.88 10.70
N PRO A 103 10.63 -3.74 10.97
CA PRO A 103 11.61 -3.51 12.03
C PRO A 103 12.32 -2.17 11.80
N GLN A 104 12.52 -1.41 12.87
CA GLN A 104 13.19 -0.12 12.80
C GLN A 104 14.60 -0.19 13.37
N GLU A 105 14.70 -0.39 14.64
CA GLU A 105 15.94 -0.45 15.40
C GLU A 105 15.74 -1.35 16.62
N TYR A 106 16.82 -1.97 17.04
CA TYR A 106 16.89 -2.76 18.27
C TYR A 106 17.87 -2.08 19.21
N LYS A 107 17.43 -1.89 20.48
CA LYS A 107 18.31 -1.45 21.56
C LYS A 107 18.72 -2.69 22.35
N VAL A 108 20.01 -2.94 22.38
CA VAL A 108 20.65 -4.06 23.07
C VAL A 108 21.63 -3.49 24.10
N GLY A 109 21.25 -3.55 25.36
CA GLY A 109 21.98 -2.80 26.40
C GLY A 109 21.91 -1.29 26.16
N LEU A 110 23.06 -0.65 25.93
CA LEU A 110 23.15 0.79 25.62
C LEU A 110 23.23 1.09 24.12
N ASP A 111 23.43 0.07 23.27
CA ASP A 111 23.66 0.24 21.85
C ASP A 111 22.38 0.13 21.03
N LEU A 112 22.31 0.91 19.95
CA LEU A 112 21.28 0.83 18.92
C LEU A 112 21.86 0.14 17.69
N THR A 113 21.17 -0.90 17.21
CA THR A 113 21.55 -1.64 16.00
C THR A 113 20.34 -1.92 15.13
N ILE A 114 20.55 -2.11 13.83
CA ILE A 114 19.53 -2.60 12.89
C ILE A 114 19.57 -4.12 12.74
N ASP A 115 20.67 -4.76 13.15
CA ASP A 115 20.89 -6.20 13.11
C ASP A 115 21.43 -6.66 14.48
N PRO A 116 20.58 -7.17 15.37
CA PRO A 116 20.97 -7.65 16.70
C PRO A 116 21.39 -9.11 16.71
N VAL A 117 21.29 -9.85 15.57
CA VAL A 117 21.59 -11.29 15.54
C VAL A 117 23.05 -11.55 15.90
N GLY A 118 23.27 -12.45 16.83
CA GLY A 118 24.59 -12.82 17.33
C GLY A 118 25.07 -12.04 18.56
N VAL A 119 24.40 -10.94 18.93
CA VAL A 119 24.71 -10.17 20.15
C VAL A 119 24.26 -10.96 21.38
N GLN A 120 25.07 -10.92 22.46
CA GLN A 120 24.69 -11.45 23.77
C GLN A 120 24.10 -10.35 24.65
N THR A 121 22.98 -10.60 25.27
CA THR A 121 22.31 -9.64 26.16
C THR A 121 21.26 -10.34 27.03
N ASP A 122 20.92 -9.74 28.16
CA ASP A 122 19.79 -10.09 29.01
C ASP A 122 18.56 -9.21 28.76
N HIS A 123 18.72 -8.17 27.88
CA HIS A 123 17.66 -7.20 27.62
C HIS A 123 17.69 -6.70 26.19
N ILE A 124 16.51 -6.69 25.53
CA ILE A 124 16.34 -6.14 24.20
C ILE A 124 15.05 -5.33 24.08
N GLU A 125 15.12 -4.16 23.47
CA GLU A 125 13.97 -3.38 23.01
C GLU A 125 13.93 -3.42 21.47
N ALA A 126 12.91 -4.04 20.90
CA ALA A 126 12.67 -4.08 19.47
C ALA A 126 11.64 -3.03 19.08
N ARG A 127 12.01 -2.10 18.23
CA ARG A 127 11.12 -1.03 17.72
C ARG A 127 10.58 -1.40 16.36
N PHE A 128 9.26 -1.31 16.22
CA PHE A 128 8.55 -1.66 14.99
C PHE A 128 7.72 -0.49 14.47
N LEU A 129 7.66 -0.38 13.15
CA LEU A 129 6.67 0.39 12.43
C LEU A 129 5.63 -0.60 11.89
N ASN A 130 4.42 -0.56 12.41
CA ASN A 130 3.33 -1.40 11.99
C ASN A 130 2.51 -0.69 10.91
N ILE A 131 2.24 -1.37 9.81
CA ILE A 131 1.30 -0.90 8.80
C ILE A 131 -0.05 -1.52 9.13
N ILE A 132 -1.03 -0.68 9.38
CA ILE A 132 -2.35 -1.08 9.85
C ILE A 132 -3.44 -0.65 8.89
N ALA A 133 -4.53 -1.42 8.86
CA ALA A 133 -5.77 -1.04 8.19
C ALA A 133 -6.97 -1.36 9.07
N ARG A 134 -8.13 -0.73 8.78
CA ARG A 134 -9.38 -1.08 9.46
C ARG A 134 -9.73 -2.55 9.20
N ASN A 135 -10.22 -3.26 10.22
CA ASN A 135 -10.63 -4.66 10.10
C ASN A 135 -11.59 -4.91 8.93
N SER A 136 -12.52 -3.98 8.69
CA SER A 136 -13.49 -4.08 7.59
C SER A 136 -12.87 -4.16 6.20
N ILE A 137 -11.63 -3.68 6.02
CA ILE A 137 -10.96 -3.70 4.70
C ILE A 137 -10.69 -5.14 4.30
N LYS A 138 -9.97 -5.88 5.14
CA LYS A 138 -9.66 -7.28 4.86
C LYS A 138 -10.92 -8.14 4.82
N GLN A 139 -11.82 -7.96 5.78
CA GLN A 139 -13.09 -8.68 5.80
C GLN A 139 -13.88 -8.51 4.49
N ASN A 140 -13.98 -7.29 3.96
CA ASN A 140 -14.68 -7.06 2.70
C ASN A 140 -13.95 -7.67 1.51
N ILE A 141 -12.61 -7.65 1.50
CA ILE A 141 -11.81 -8.32 0.47
C ILE A 141 -12.09 -9.82 0.52
N ASP A 142 -11.92 -10.45 1.67
CA ASP A 142 -12.09 -11.89 1.86
C ASP A 142 -13.51 -12.32 1.42
N LEU A 143 -14.55 -11.58 1.84
CA LEU A 143 -15.94 -11.84 1.45
C LEU A 143 -16.15 -11.75 -0.08
N CYS A 144 -15.59 -10.73 -0.75
CA CYS A 144 -15.72 -10.60 -2.21
C CYS A 144 -15.05 -11.76 -2.95
N PHE A 145 -13.88 -12.20 -2.50
CA PHE A 145 -13.15 -13.30 -3.11
C PHE A 145 -13.82 -14.65 -2.84
N GLU A 146 -14.34 -14.87 -1.64
CA GLU A 146 -15.14 -16.04 -1.30
C GLU A 146 -16.40 -16.13 -2.18
N GLN A 147 -17.19 -15.04 -2.28
CA GLN A 147 -18.37 -14.97 -3.13
C GLN A 147 -18.07 -15.15 -4.62
N ALA A 148 -16.91 -14.65 -5.08
CA ALA A 148 -16.45 -14.86 -6.45
C ALA A 148 -15.89 -16.25 -6.70
N THR A 149 -15.73 -17.07 -5.65
CA THR A 149 -15.12 -18.42 -5.70
C THR A 149 -13.65 -18.35 -6.20
N ILE A 150 -12.95 -17.29 -5.86
CA ILE A 150 -11.55 -17.07 -6.20
C ILE A 150 -10.71 -17.30 -4.95
N ARG A 151 -9.68 -18.13 -5.04
CA ARG A 151 -8.78 -18.39 -3.91
C ARG A 151 -7.68 -17.34 -3.84
N ILE A 152 -7.49 -16.78 -2.67
CA ILE A 152 -6.30 -15.99 -2.36
C ILE A 152 -5.17 -16.98 -2.01
N ALA A 153 -3.93 -16.69 -2.40
CA ALA A 153 -2.79 -17.55 -2.13
C ALA A 153 -2.53 -17.62 -0.61
N ASP A 154 -2.37 -18.83 -0.05
CA ASP A 154 -2.23 -19.05 1.38
C ASP A 154 -0.88 -18.57 1.94
N ASP A 155 0.13 -18.51 1.08
CA ASP A 155 1.48 -18.01 1.35
C ASP A 155 1.61 -16.49 1.12
N ALA A 156 0.52 -15.85 0.71
CA ALA A 156 0.50 -14.40 0.60
C ALA A 156 0.38 -13.77 2.00
N GLU A 157 1.49 -13.28 2.53
CA GLU A 157 1.38 -12.18 3.48
C GLU A 157 0.55 -11.08 2.82
N ASP A 158 -0.26 -10.34 3.59
CA ASP A 158 -1.07 -9.25 3.05
C ASP A 158 -0.18 -8.33 2.19
N LEU A 159 -0.38 -8.37 0.87
CA LEU A 159 0.46 -7.63 -0.06
C LEU A 159 0.08 -6.15 0.02
N ILE A 160 0.93 -5.37 0.65
CA ILE A 160 0.73 -3.93 0.78
C ILE A 160 1.23 -3.27 -0.50
N ALA A 161 0.30 -2.83 -1.35
CA ALA A 161 0.62 -2.32 -2.69
C ALA A 161 1.68 -1.20 -2.70
N PRO A 162 1.70 -0.22 -1.79
CA PRO A 162 2.79 0.76 -1.71
C PRO A 162 4.17 0.17 -1.49
N LEU A 163 4.30 -0.95 -0.76
CA LEU A 163 5.59 -1.62 -0.56
C LEU A 163 6.04 -2.33 -1.84
N ALA A 164 5.12 -3.05 -2.48
CA ALA A 164 5.38 -3.70 -3.76
C ALA A 164 5.77 -2.68 -4.85
N LEU A 165 5.12 -1.51 -4.89
CA LEU A 165 5.48 -0.42 -5.77
C LEU A 165 6.91 0.08 -5.49
N ALA A 166 7.25 0.29 -4.22
CA ALA A 166 8.58 0.73 -3.83
C ALA A 166 9.67 -0.28 -4.19
N ASP A 167 9.36 -1.58 -4.14
CA ASP A 167 10.28 -2.64 -4.55
C ASP A 167 10.46 -2.69 -6.08
N ALA A 168 9.44 -2.31 -6.82
CA ALA A 168 9.48 -2.27 -8.29
C ALA A 168 10.21 -1.05 -8.85
N VAL A 169 10.15 0.12 -8.17
CA VAL A 169 10.63 1.40 -8.74
C VAL A 169 11.88 1.96 -8.06
N LEU A 170 12.13 1.63 -6.79
CA LEU A 170 13.27 2.15 -6.04
C LEU A 170 14.45 1.19 -6.06
N THR A 171 15.63 1.73 -6.28
CA THR A 171 16.88 0.96 -6.16
C THR A 171 17.26 0.78 -4.68
N PRO A 172 18.02 -0.29 -4.35
CA PRO A 172 18.57 -0.47 -3.00
C PRO A 172 19.43 0.72 -2.52
N THR A 173 20.11 1.41 -3.45
CA THR A 173 20.91 2.59 -3.15
C THR A 173 20.06 3.77 -2.71
N GLU A 174 18.96 4.04 -3.40
CA GLU A 174 18.01 5.09 -3.02
C GLU A 174 17.39 4.81 -1.66
N LYS A 175 16.89 3.58 -1.43
CA LYS A 175 16.33 3.19 -0.12
C LYS A 175 17.35 3.33 1.01
N ARG A 176 18.63 3.00 0.75
CA ARG A 176 19.71 3.14 1.75
C ARG A 176 20.07 4.59 2.02
N SER A 177 20.27 5.39 0.98
CA SER A 177 20.66 6.80 1.10
C SER A 177 19.56 7.66 1.72
N GLY A 178 18.33 7.25 1.53
CA GLY A 178 17.11 7.95 1.96
C GLY A 178 16.40 8.58 0.78
N CYS A 179 15.13 8.22 0.62
CA CYS A 179 14.27 8.74 -0.42
C CYS A 179 12.82 8.83 0.04
N VAL A 180 12.07 9.65 -0.66
CA VAL A 180 10.61 9.74 -0.55
C VAL A 180 10.02 9.29 -1.87
N LEU A 181 9.16 8.27 -1.81
CA LEU A 181 8.34 7.85 -2.95
C LEU A 181 6.95 8.44 -2.79
N VAL A 182 6.54 9.23 -3.79
CA VAL A 182 5.20 9.79 -3.86
C VAL A 182 4.48 9.18 -5.04
N ASP A 183 3.39 8.48 -4.78
CA ASP A 183 2.53 7.84 -5.78
C ASP A 183 1.22 8.65 -5.89
N PHE A 184 1.06 9.34 -7.01
CA PHE A 184 -0.13 10.13 -7.33
C PHE A 184 -1.16 9.27 -8.06
N GLY A 185 -2.13 8.75 -7.31
CA GLY A 185 -3.26 8.00 -7.86
C GLY A 185 -4.44 8.89 -8.26
N ALA A 186 -5.51 8.24 -8.71
CA ALA A 186 -6.75 8.91 -9.06
C ALA A 186 -7.46 9.50 -7.83
N ASP A 187 -7.63 8.72 -6.77
CA ASP A 187 -8.37 9.10 -5.56
C ASP A 187 -7.48 9.35 -4.34
N THR A 188 -6.24 8.87 -4.37
CA THR A 188 -5.32 8.93 -3.23
C THR A 188 -3.90 9.24 -3.70
N THR A 189 -3.15 9.91 -2.84
CA THR A 189 -1.70 10.08 -2.97
C THR A 189 -1.03 9.33 -1.83
N THR A 190 -0.11 8.43 -2.15
CA THR A 190 0.64 7.67 -1.14
C THR A 190 2.05 8.20 -1.02
N VAL A 191 2.50 8.39 0.22
CA VAL A 191 3.86 8.85 0.53
C VAL A 191 4.56 7.76 1.36
N SER A 192 5.69 7.26 0.86
CA SER A 192 6.53 6.29 1.55
C SER A 192 7.93 6.85 1.71
N ILE A 193 8.47 6.81 2.93
CA ILE A 193 9.81 7.34 3.25
C ILE A 193 10.71 6.18 3.64
N TYR A 194 11.85 6.09 2.97
CA TYR A 194 12.88 5.07 3.23
C TYR A 194 14.18 5.71 3.70
N LYS A 195 14.88 5.04 4.60
CA LYS A 195 16.25 5.35 5.05
C LYS A 195 16.90 4.08 5.58
N ASN A 196 18.17 3.84 5.22
CA ASN A 196 18.92 2.65 5.60
C ASN A 196 18.23 1.33 5.16
N ASN A 197 17.58 1.32 3.99
CA ASN A 197 16.75 0.24 3.45
C ASN A 197 15.50 -0.08 4.32
N ILE A 198 15.15 0.77 5.27
CA ILE A 198 14.02 0.57 6.17
C ILE A 198 12.92 1.57 5.82
N LEU A 199 11.66 1.09 5.75
CA LEU A 199 10.50 1.96 5.68
C LEU A 199 10.38 2.74 7.00
N ARG A 200 10.45 4.07 6.94
CA ARG A 200 10.38 4.95 8.12
C ARG A 200 9.01 5.58 8.31
N HIS A 201 8.25 5.70 7.23
CA HIS A 201 6.90 6.26 7.26
C HIS A 201 6.13 5.83 6.01
N LEU A 202 4.83 5.62 6.19
CA LEU A 202 3.87 5.45 5.09
C LEU A 202 2.59 6.17 5.47
N ALA A 203 2.11 7.01 4.58
CA ALA A 203 0.85 7.72 4.74
C ALA A 203 0.09 7.75 3.42
N VAL A 204 -1.23 7.70 3.51
CA VAL A 204 -2.12 7.83 2.36
C VAL A 204 -3.00 9.07 2.56
N ILE A 205 -2.86 10.00 1.64
CA ILE A 205 -3.64 11.23 1.57
C ILE A 205 -4.85 10.95 0.68
N PRO A 206 -6.09 11.21 1.12
CA PRO A 206 -7.30 10.90 0.36
C PRO A 206 -7.62 11.98 -0.70
N LEU A 207 -6.59 12.41 -1.42
CA LEU A 207 -6.63 13.35 -2.53
C LEU A 207 -5.81 12.78 -3.69
N GLY A 208 -6.30 12.94 -4.91
CA GLY A 208 -5.65 12.48 -6.13
C GLY A 208 -6.17 13.23 -7.36
N GLY A 209 -5.84 12.74 -8.54
CA GLY A 209 -6.20 13.36 -9.81
C GLY A 209 -7.70 13.60 -10.02
N ASN A 210 -8.56 12.76 -9.41
CA ASN A 210 -10.01 12.94 -9.48
C ASN A 210 -10.53 14.17 -8.72
N ASN A 211 -9.76 14.71 -7.77
CA ASN A 211 -10.11 15.96 -7.12
C ASN A 211 -10.06 17.12 -8.11
N ILE A 212 -9.02 17.18 -8.96
CA ILE A 212 -8.91 18.17 -10.02
C ILE A 212 -10.08 18.03 -11.01
N THR A 213 -10.40 16.82 -11.45
CA THR A 213 -11.53 16.56 -12.34
C THR A 213 -12.84 17.06 -11.74
N LYS A 214 -13.09 16.82 -10.45
CA LYS A 214 -14.28 17.31 -9.74
C LYS A 214 -14.33 18.82 -9.63
N ASP A 215 -13.19 19.47 -9.44
CA ASP A 215 -13.11 20.93 -9.41
C ASP A 215 -13.49 21.53 -10.79
N ILE A 216 -13.06 20.89 -11.89
CA ILE A 216 -13.47 21.27 -13.24
C ILE A 216 -14.97 21.01 -13.44
N CYS A 217 -15.51 19.85 -12.98
CA CYS A 217 -16.93 19.55 -13.06
C CYS A 217 -17.80 20.59 -12.33
N SER A 218 -17.26 21.26 -11.29
CA SER A 218 -17.99 22.31 -10.59
C SER A 218 -18.37 23.51 -11.47
N GLN A 219 -17.71 23.65 -12.64
CA GLN A 219 -18.02 24.62 -13.68
C GLN A 219 -19.12 24.15 -14.65
N GLN A 220 -19.95 23.16 -14.24
CA GLN A 220 -21.04 22.58 -15.05
C GLN A 220 -20.53 21.81 -16.29
N ILE A 221 -19.35 21.26 -16.23
CA ILE A 221 -18.72 20.41 -17.25
C ILE A 221 -18.93 18.95 -16.87
N GLU A 222 -19.32 18.10 -17.83
CA GLU A 222 -19.46 16.67 -17.65
C GLU A 222 -18.12 16.00 -17.30
N GLU A 223 -18.17 14.91 -16.53
CA GLU A 223 -16.96 14.27 -15.97
C GLU A 223 -15.96 13.81 -17.04
N GLU A 224 -16.47 13.29 -18.17
CA GLU A 224 -15.62 12.84 -19.28
C GLU A 224 -14.87 14.02 -19.96
N ASP A 225 -15.57 15.13 -20.16
CA ASP A 225 -14.99 16.35 -20.72
C ASP A 225 -14.02 17.01 -19.72
N ALA A 226 -14.36 17.03 -18.43
CA ALA A 226 -13.50 17.53 -17.37
C ALA A 226 -12.18 16.75 -17.29
N GLU A 227 -12.24 15.44 -17.39
CA GLU A 227 -11.05 14.56 -17.40
C GLU A 227 -10.21 14.80 -18.67
N ALA A 228 -10.87 14.99 -19.82
CA ALA A 228 -10.18 15.32 -21.08
C ALA A 228 -9.49 16.69 -21.01
N LEU A 229 -10.16 17.70 -20.43
CA LEU A 229 -9.59 19.03 -20.22
C LEU A 229 -8.38 18.99 -19.28
N LYS A 230 -8.52 18.30 -18.15
CA LYS A 230 -7.41 18.09 -17.21
C LYS A 230 -6.18 17.48 -17.89
N LYS A 231 -6.38 16.43 -18.70
CA LYS A 231 -5.27 15.75 -19.41
C LYS A 231 -4.64 16.62 -20.48
N LYS A 232 -5.45 17.43 -21.17
CA LYS A 232 -5.00 18.24 -22.31
C LYS A 232 -4.30 19.53 -21.86
N PHE A 233 -4.81 20.19 -20.82
CA PHE A 233 -4.38 21.50 -20.39
C PHE A 233 -3.75 21.54 -19.01
N GLY A 234 -3.82 20.44 -18.25
CA GLY A 234 -3.24 20.37 -16.91
C GLY A 234 -1.72 20.56 -16.94
N CYS A 235 -1.26 21.52 -16.14
CA CYS A 235 0.15 21.81 -15.96
C CYS A 235 0.47 21.83 -14.47
N ALA A 236 1.57 21.20 -14.07
CA ALA A 236 1.99 21.18 -12.68
C ALA A 236 2.72 22.46 -12.25
N TYR A 237 3.17 23.25 -13.19
CA TYR A 237 3.84 24.52 -12.97
C TYR A 237 3.30 25.55 -13.95
N THR A 238 2.78 26.67 -13.44
CA THR A 238 2.36 27.82 -14.22
C THR A 238 3.29 28.99 -13.89
N ASP A 239 3.94 29.54 -14.91
CA ASP A 239 4.62 30.81 -14.76
C ASP A 239 3.56 31.90 -14.77
N SER A 240 3.54 32.78 -13.76
CA SER A 240 2.51 33.81 -13.58
C SER A 240 2.39 34.79 -14.78
N SER A 241 3.31 34.72 -15.74
CA SER A 241 3.28 35.45 -17.00
C SER A 241 2.41 34.81 -18.10
N GLU A 242 2.10 33.51 -18.00
CA GLU A 242 1.33 32.79 -19.04
C GLU A 242 -0.19 32.74 -18.72
N GLU A 243 -0.62 33.05 -17.50
CA GLU A 243 -2.03 33.05 -17.10
C GLU A 243 -2.93 34.04 -17.85
N GLN A 244 -2.36 35.01 -18.54
CA GLN A 244 -3.13 36.07 -19.21
C GLN A 244 -3.58 35.71 -20.63
N GLU A 245 -3.00 34.74 -21.31
CA GLU A 245 -3.33 34.45 -22.71
C GLU A 245 -4.39 33.33 -22.88
N GLU A 246 -4.55 32.41 -21.92
CA GLU A 246 -5.43 31.23 -22.09
C GLU A 246 -6.89 31.43 -21.67
N SER A 247 -7.25 32.53 -21.02
CA SER A 247 -8.62 32.80 -20.56
C SER A 247 -9.63 33.15 -21.68
N LYS A 248 -9.23 33.07 -22.95
CA LYS A 248 -10.07 33.49 -24.11
C LYS A 248 -10.70 32.36 -24.92
N VAL A 249 -10.59 31.12 -24.54
CA VAL A 249 -10.87 30.00 -25.48
C VAL A 249 -12.22 29.32 -25.32
N TYR A 250 -13.03 29.62 -24.33
CA TYR A 250 -14.36 28.99 -24.18
C TYR A 250 -15.44 30.01 -23.85
N SER A 251 -15.95 30.68 -24.88
CA SER A 251 -17.26 31.34 -24.89
C SER A 251 -18.16 30.63 -25.89
#